data_4ddf41f40aea277b726d40fac3bbf5bc
#
_entry.id   4ddf41f40aea277b726d40fac3bbf5bc
#
_cell.length_a   1.000
_cell.length_b   1.000
_cell.length_c   1.000
_cell.angle_alpha   90.00
_cell.angle_beta   90.00
_cell.angle_gamma   90.00
#
_symmetry.space_group_name_H-M   'P 1'
#
loop_
_entity.id
_entity.type
_entity.pdbx_description
1 polymer ?
#
loop_
_entity_poly.entity_id
_entity_poly.type
_entity_poly.pdbx_seq_one_letter_code
_entity_poly.pdbx_strand_id
1 'polypeptide(L)'
;MVGIVLAGGMQVRRGREVHRFGPGDLCAWDPSARHEGRPWRSPHWEARLIVLEQAAVSDPDGPGELAFASPRVRDRRLARRFLALHAALEGPAWRLERDTLLHEWLCALAGGTPVAASRAARRDPALRRACELLAGDLARNLTLVDVAAAAGVSRHRLTRLFRAAFGLPPHRFVLAQRVRAARRLLERGIAPGEVAQQTGFFDQSHLHRHFTRTIGMTPGAYAAALRSDVQDARAGSS
;
A
#
# COMPACT_ATOMS: atom_id res chain seq x y z
N MET A 1 -9.07 -10.81 13.94
CA MET A 1 -9.13 -9.35 14.14
C MET A 1 -7.77 -8.85 14.59
N VAL A 2 -7.33 -7.73 14.05
CA VAL A 2 -6.07 -7.08 14.44
C VAL A 2 -6.31 -5.60 14.64
N GLY A 3 -5.66 -5.00 15.64
CA GLY A 3 -5.80 -3.57 15.93
C GLY A 3 -4.55 -2.93 16.49
N ILE A 4 -4.56 -1.61 16.57
CA ILE A 4 -3.53 -0.80 17.23
C ILE A 4 -4.20 0.17 18.20
N VAL A 5 -3.67 0.29 19.40
CA VAL A 5 -4.09 1.32 20.35
C VAL A 5 -3.40 2.63 20.00
N LEU A 6 -4.18 3.70 19.83
CA LEU A 6 -3.69 5.05 19.49
C LEU A 6 -3.51 5.92 20.74
N ALA A 7 -4.49 5.88 21.64
CA ALA A 7 -4.50 6.67 22.86
C ALA A 7 -5.12 5.88 24.02
N GLY A 8 -4.80 6.29 25.23
CA GLY A 8 -5.29 5.62 26.46
C GLY A 8 -4.70 4.24 26.67
N GLY A 9 -5.40 3.42 27.42
CA GLY A 9 -5.01 2.03 27.67
C GLY A 9 -6.22 1.11 27.63
N MET A 10 -6.01 -0.08 27.07
CA MET A 10 -7.02 -1.13 26.97
C MET A 10 -6.57 -2.38 27.71
N GLN A 11 -7.46 -3.00 28.45
CA GLN A 11 -7.27 -4.32 29.03
C GLN A 11 -8.28 -5.28 28.41
N VAL A 12 -7.81 -6.41 27.91
CA VAL A 12 -8.65 -7.46 27.33
C VAL A 12 -8.53 -8.71 28.19
N ARG A 13 -9.66 -9.23 28.64
CA ARG A 13 -9.76 -10.52 29.32
C ARG A 13 -10.18 -11.61 28.34
N ARG A 14 -9.44 -12.72 28.36
CA ARG A 14 -9.72 -13.92 27.58
C ARG A 14 -9.64 -15.12 28.53
N GLY A 15 -10.77 -15.63 28.94
CA GLY A 15 -10.80 -16.65 29.99
C GLY A 15 -10.14 -16.17 31.29
N ARG A 16 -9.07 -16.84 31.71
CA ARG A 16 -8.28 -16.46 32.90
C ARG A 16 -7.15 -15.48 32.59
N GLU A 17 -6.82 -15.28 31.34
CA GLU A 17 -5.73 -14.39 30.94
C GLU A 17 -6.19 -12.94 30.79
N VAL A 18 -5.33 -12.02 31.20
CA VAL A 18 -5.55 -10.58 31.10
C VAL A 18 -4.38 -9.95 30.35
N HIS A 19 -4.68 -9.38 29.19
CA HIS A 19 -3.70 -8.69 28.36
C HIS A 19 -3.94 -7.19 28.41
N ARG A 20 -2.86 -6.40 28.53
CA ARG A 20 -2.90 -4.94 28.64
C ARG A 20 -2.15 -4.32 27.47
N PHE A 21 -2.78 -3.34 26.84
CA PHE A 21 -2.29 -2.66 25.66
C PHE A 21 -2.25 -1.15 25.91
N GLY A 22 -1.18 -0.51 25.49
CA GLY A 22 -1.02 0.94 25.50
C GLY A 22 -0.79 1.49 24.10
N PRO A 23 -0.61 2.82 23.96
CA PRO A 23 -0.39 3.46 22.67
C PRO A 23 0.79 2.84 21.89
N GLY A 24 0.53 2.48 20.63
CA GLY A 24 1.49 1.83 19.74
C GLY A 24 1.55 0.29 19.85
N ASP A 25 0.87 -0.32 20.83
CA ASP A 25 0.76 -1.78 20.90
C ASP A 25 -0.22 -2.28 19.82
N LEU A 26 0.21 -3.26 19.03
CA LEU A 26 -0.67 -4.03 18.17
C LEU A 26 -1.29 -5.16 18.99
N CYS A 27 -2.58 -5.36 18.78
CA CYS A 27 -3.36 -6.45 19.37
C CYS A 27 -3.92 -7.35 18.27
N ALA A 28 -3.80 -8.65 18.44
CA ALA A 28 -4.29 -9.63 17.48
C ALA A 28 -4.97 -10.78 18.20
N TRP A 29 -6.21 -11.09 17.81
CA TRP A 29 -6.98 -12.20 18.37
C TRP A 29 -8.03 -12.69 17.40
N ASP A 30 -8.46 -13.92 17.63
CA ASP A 30 -9.58 -14.52 16.94
C ASP A 30 -10.89 -13.80 17.35
N PRO A 31 -11.63 -13.18 16.42
CA PRO A 31 -12.88 -12.48 16.71
C PRO A 31 -13.98 -13.41 17.23
N SER A 32 -13.92 -14.71 16.92
CA SER A 32 -14.87 -15.72 17.43
C SER A 32 -14.62 -16.08 18.91
N ALA A 33 -13.40 -15.86 19.40
CA ALA A 33 -13.06 -16.12 20.79
C ALA A 33 -13.68 -15.07 21.71
N ARG A 34 -14.43 -15.54 22.71
CA ARG A 34 -15.07 -14.64 23.69
C ARG A 34 -14.03 -13.81 24.43
N HIS A 35 -14.11 -12.50 24.30
CA HIS A 35 -13.22 -11.55 24.94
C HIS A 35 -13.97 -10.33 25.45
N GLU A 36 -13.46 -9.69 26.49
CA GLU A 36 -14.03 -8.50 27.09
C GLU A 36 -12.95 -7.42 27.18
N GLY A 37 -13.19 -6.28 26.50
CA GLY A 37 -12.32 -5.11 26.56
C GLY A 37 -12.79 -4.11 27.61
N ARG A 38 -11.86 -3.59 28.42
CA ARG A 38 -12.14 -2.54 29.41
C ARG A 38 -11.04 -1.46 29.39
N PRO A 39 -11.34 -0.22 29.80
CA PRO A 39 -10.33 0.80 30.02
C PRO A 39 -9.28 0.36 31.04
N TRP A 40 -8.02 0.75 30.82
CA TRP A 40 -6.91 0.52 31.73
C TRP A 40 -5.98 1.74 31.78
N ARG A 41 -5.73 2.27 32.95
CA ARG A 41 -4.95 3.50 33.23
C ARG A 41 -5.53 4.79 32.61
N SER A 42 -6.68 4.75 31.98
CA SER A 42 -7.38 5.91 31.45
C SER A 42 -8.88 5.60 31.39
N PRO A 43 -9.77 6.58 31.46
CA PRO A 43 -11.22 6.34 31.43
C PRO A 43 -11.73 5.85 30.07
N HIS A 44 -10.94 6.03 29.01
CA HIS A 44 -11.26 5.61 27.65
C HIS A 44 -9.97 5.22 26.89
N TRP A 45 -10.13 4.55 25.76
CA TRP A 45 -9.05 4.28 24.81
C TRP A 45 -9.54 4.52 23.39
N GLU A 46 -8.61 4.82 22.51
CA GLU A 46 -8.83 4.89 21.06
C GLU A 46 -8.00 3.79 20.39
N ALA A 47 -8.63 3.07 19.45
CA ALA A 47 -7.96 2.03 18.68
C ALA A 47 -8.46 2.02 17.23
N ARG A 48 -7.60 1.57 16.32
CA ARG A 48 -7.95 1.22 14.93
C ARG A 48 -7.98 -0.29 14.80
N LEU A 49 -8.99 -0.82 14.13
CA LEU A 49 -9.19 -2.26 13.99
C LEU A 49 -9.38 -2.64 12.53
N ILE A 50 -8.84 -3.79 12.14
CA ILE A 50 -9.09 -4.45 10.85
C ILE A 50 -9.58 -5.86 11.15
N VAL A 51 -10.75 -6.20 10.64
CA VAL A 51 -11.26 -7.58 10.63
C VAL A 51 -10.80 -8.23 9.34
N LEU A 52 -10.09 -9.34 9.45
CA LEU A 52 -9.58 -10.11 8.31
C LEU A 52 -10.49 -11.30 8.09
N GLU A 53 -10.97 -11.46 6.87
CA GLU A 53 -11.64 -12.68 6.45
C GLU A 53 -10.61 -13.80 6.20
N GLN A 54 -11.02 -15.05 6.40
CA GLN A 54 -10.17 -16.23 6.19
C GLN A 54 -9.53 -16.22 4.79
N ALA A 55 -10.32 -15.91 3.76
CA ALA A 55 -9.84 -15.85 2.38
C ALA A 55 -8.72 -14.81 2.15
N ALA A 56 -8.69 -13.72 2.92
CA ALA A 56 -7.66 -12.70 2.79
C ALA A 56 -6.28 -13.16 3.31
N VAL A 57 -6.28 -14.11 4.25
CA VAL A 57 -5.05 -14.65 4.87
C VAL A 57 -4.60 -15.98 4.26
N SER A 58 -5.50 -16.70 3.58
CA SER A 58 -5.19 -17.99 2.94
C SER A 58 -4.50 -17.77 1.59
N ASP A 59 -3.19 -17.93 1.57
CA ASP A 59 -2.38 -17.99 0.37
C ASP A 59 -1.50 -19.26 0.48
N PRO A 60 -1.60 -20.25 -0.42
CA PRO A 60 -0.80 -21.50 -0.35
C PRO A 60 0.71 -21.26 -0.25
N ASP A 61 1.19 -20.18 -0.90
CA ASP A 61 2.59 -19.74 -0.84
C ASP A 61 2.78 -18.51 0.06
N GLY A 62 1.77 -18.15 0.84
CA GLY A 62 1.76 -17.00 1.74
C GLY A 62 2.54 -17.24 3.03
N PRO A 63 2.37 -16.37 4.01
CA PRO A 63 3.08 -16.47 5.29
C PRO A 63 2.68 -17.67 6.15
N GLY A 64 1.80 -18.55 5.66
CA GLY A 64 1.24 -19.67 6.42
C GLY A 64 0.13 -19.24 7.39
N GLU A 65 -0.23 -20.14 8.31
CA GLU A 65 -1.21 -19.84 9.34
C GLU A 65 -0.69 -18.74 10.26
N LEU A 66 -1.46 -17.67 10.44
CA LEU A 66 -1.12 -16.58 11.34
C LEU A 66 -1.33 -17.02 12.79
N ALA A 67 -0.36 -17.73 13.34
CA ALA A 67 -0.31 -18.06 14.75
C ALA A 67 0.34 -16.90 15.52
N PHE A 68 -0.41 -16.25 16.38
CA PHE A 68 0.14 -15.22 17.26
C PHE A 68 0.67 -15.88 18.55
N ALA A 69 1.98 -15.91 18.69
CA ALA A 69 2.64 -16.37 19.93
C ALA A 69 2.24 -15.51 21.15
N SER A 70 1.81 -14.26 20.91
CA SER A 70 1.27 -13.36 21.90
C SER A 70 0.20 -12.48 21.25
N PRO A 71 -0.93 -12.24 21.95
CA PRO A 71 -1.95 -11.30 21.46
C PRO A 71 -1.46 -9.85 21.40
N ARG A 72 -0.29 -9.54 21.99
CA ARG A 72 0.35 -8.22 21.95
C ARG A 72 1.68 -8.27 21.21
N VAL A 73 1.79 -7.43 20.16
CA VAL A 73 3.01 -7.27 19.38
C VAL A 73 3.53 -5.82 19.52
N ARG A 74 4.79 -5.68 19.92
CA ARG A 74 5.48 -4.39 20.04
C ARG A 74 6.55 -4.25 18.96
N ASP A 75 6.12 -3.81 17.78
CA ASP A 75 7.00 -3.49 16.66
C ASP A 75 6.55 -2.19 16.00
N ARG A 76 7.39 -1.15 16.13
CA ARG A 76 7.12 0.18 15.57
C ARG A 76 7.05 0.18 14.03
N ARG A 77 7.74 -0.74 13.34
CA ARG A 77 7.70 -0.85 11.88
C ARG A 77 6.38 -1.48 11.45
N LEU A 78 5.98 -2.54 12.15
CA LEU A 78 4.72 -3.23 11.89
C LEU A 78 3.53 -2.32 12.22
N ALA A 79 3.59 -1.56 13.32
CA ALA A 79 2.58 -0.56 13.69
C ALA A 79 2.41 0.52 12.61
N ARG A 80 3.51 1.08 12.09
CA ARG A 80 3.46 2.07 10.99
C ARG A 80 2.86 1.49 9.71
N ARG A 81 3.18 0.24 9.37
CA ARG A 81 2.59 -0.44 8.20
C ARG A 81 1.10 -0.69 8.40
N PHE A 82 0.67 -1.04 9.61
CA PHE A 82 -0.74 -1.19 9.95
C PHE A 82 -1.51 0.12 9.75
N LEU A 83 -0.99 1.24 10.26
CA LEU A 83 -1.63 2.56 10.08
C LEU A 83 -1.69 2.98 8.61
N ALA A 84 -0.65 2.69 7.82
CA ALA A 84 -0.66 2.95 6.38
C ALA A 84 -1.71 2.10 5.64
N LEU A 85 -1.85 0.83 6.01
CA LEU A 85 -2.89 -0.06 5.49
C LEU A 85 -4.28 0.46 5.89
N HIS A 86 -4.50 0.80 7.15
CA HIS A 86 -5.78 1.30 7.65
C HIS A 86 -6.19 2.58 6.91
N ALA A 87 -5.26 3.54 6.75
CA ALA A 87 -5.50 4.76 6.00
C ALA A 87 -5.84 4.50 4.52
N ALA A 88 -5.23 3.50 3.89
CA ALA A 88 -5.55 3.09 2.53
C ALA A 88 -6.93 2.42 2.42
N LEU A 89 -7.38 1.72 3.46
CA LEU A 89 -8.72 1.11 3.51
C LEU A 89 -9.83 2.14 3.66
N GLU A 90 -9.59 3.21 4.43
CA GLU A 90 -10.55 4.30 4.65
C GLU A 90 -10.50 5.37 3.54
N GLY A 91 -9.36 5.55 2.89
CA GLY A 91 -9.11 6.61 1.93
C GLY A 91 -9.23 6.21 0.46
N PRO A 92 -8.99 7.16 -0.45
CA PRO A 92 -8.95 6.92 -1.88
C PRO A 92 -7.67 6.16 -2.25
N ALA A 93 -7.72 4.85 -2.22
CA ALA A 93 -6.64 3.96 -2.63
C ALA A 93 -7.12 2.92 -3.64
N TRP A 94 -6.25 2.52 -4.58
CA TRP A 94 -6.57 1.49 -5.56
C TRP A 94 -6.67 0.11 -4.91
N ARG A 95 -7.38 -0.81 -5.55
CA ARG A 95 -7.45 -2.20 -5.10
C ARG A 95 -6.06 -2.82 -4.97
N LEU A 96 -5.22 -2.67 -5.98
CA LEU A 96 -3.84 -3.16 -5.95
C LEU A 96 -3.03 -2.57 -4.79
N GLU A 97 -3.23 -1.31 -4.43
CA GLU A 97 -2.56 -0.68 -3.29
C GLU A 97 -3.02 -1.29 -1.97
N ARG A 98 -4.32 -1.40 -1.74
CA ARG A 98 -4.90 -2.01 -0.54
C ARG A 98 -4.46 -3.47 -0.38
N ASP A 99 -4.57 -4.25 -1.44
CA ASP A 99 -4.19 -5.67 -1.45
C ASP A 99 -2.70 -5.86 -1.20
N THR A 100 -1.86 -5.03 -1.83
CA THR A 100 -0.41 -5.12 -1.64
C THR A 100 -0.01 -4.72 -0.22
N LEU A 101 -0.59 -3.64 0.33
CA LEU A 101 -0.32 -3.20 1.71
C LEU A 101 -0.76 -4.25 2.71
N LEU A 102 -1.94 -4.87 2.51
CA LEU A 102 -2.43 -5.95 3.33
C LEU A 102 -1.49 -7.17 3.28
N HIS A 103 -1.16 -7.62 2.07
CA HIS A 103 -0.27 -8.76 1.88
C HIS A 103 1.12 -8.52 2.51
N GLU A 104 1.72 -7.35 2.30
CA GLU A 104 3.01 -7.00 2.88
C GLU A 104 2.98 -6.90 4.40
N TRP A 105 1.86 -6.41 4.93
CA TRP A 105 1.67 -6.34 6.38
C TRP A 105 1.53 -7.73 6.99
N LEU A 106 0.75 -8.62 6.36
CA LEU A 106 0.59 -10.02 6.77
C LEU A 106 1.92 -10.78 6.72
N CYS A 107 2.69 -10.63 5.64
CA CYS A 107 4.03 -11.24 5.53
C CYS A 107 4.98 -10.74 6.63
N ALA A 108 4.94 -9.43 6.94
CA ALA A 108 5.78 -8.88 8.00
C ALA A 108 5.35 -9.35 9.38
N LEU A 109 4.05 -9.51 9.61
CA LEU A 109 3.49 -10.04 10.85
C LEU A 109 3.91 -11.49 11.10
N ALA A 110 3.99 -12.30 10.03
CA ALA A 110 4.46 -13.68 10.07
C ALA A 110 6.00 -13.83 10.11
N GLY A 111 6.74 -12.74 10.34
CA GLY A 111 8.21 -12.77 10.42
C GLY A 111 8.92 -12.82 9.06
N GLY A 112 8.25 -12.43 7.99
CA GLY A 112 8.83 -12.41 6.63
C GLY A 112 10.08 -11.52 6.53
N THR A 113 11.14 -12.06 5.96
CA THR A 113 12.43 -11.37 5.80
C THR A 113 12.42 -10.39 4.62
N PRO A 114 13.18 -9.28 4.70
CA PRO A 114 13.37 -8.38 3.57
C PRO A 114 14.02 -9.13 2.37
N VAL A 115 13.54 -8.84 1.17
CA VAL A 115 14.07 -9.43 -0.07
C VAL A 115 15.21 -8.57 -0.60
N ALA A 116 16.38 -9.17 -0.81
CA ALA A 116 17.52 -8.50 -1.43
C ALA A 116 17.28 -8.23 -2.93
N ALA A 117 17.85 -7.13 -3.44
CA ALA A 117 17.76 -6.81 -4.86
C ALA A 117 18.50 -7.86 -5.70
N SER A 118 17.91 -8.27 -6.84
CA SER A 118 18.45 -9.26 -7.75
C SER A 118 18.25 -8.89 -9.22
N ARG A 119 19.33 -8.89 -10.00
CA ARG A 119 19.25 -8.72 -11.46
C ARG A 119 18.56 -9.90 -12.15
N ALA A 120 18.68 -11.11 -11.59
CA ALA A 120 18.03 -12.30 -12.12
C ALA A 120 16.49 -12.19 -12.02
N ALA A 121 15.96 -11.58 -10.97
CA ALA A 121 14.53 -11.36 -10.82
C ALA A 121 13.95 -10.53 -11.99
N ARG A 122 14.69 -9.59 -12.58
CA ARG A 122 14.24 -8.79 -13.73
C ARG A 122 14.02 -9.61 -15.01
N ARG A 123 14.65 -10.80 -15.11
CA ARG A 123 14.51 -11.70 -16.25
C ARG A 123 13.43 -12.77 -16.03
N ASP A 124 12.80 -12.81 -14.85
CA ASP A 124 11.75 -13.78 -14.55
C ASP A 124 10.55 -13.56 -15.50
N PRO A 125 10.10 -14.60 -16.23
CA PRO A 125 8.98 -14.50 -17.16
C PRO A 125 7.67 -14.08 -16.47
N ALA A 126 7.46 -14.46 -15.20
CA ALA A 126 6.28 -14.06 -14.42
C ALA A 126 6.30 -12.54 -14.15
N LEU A 127 7.48 -11.98 -13.80
CA LEU A 127 7.60 -10.54 -13.62
C LEU A 127 7.34 -9.78 -14.91
N ARG A 128 7.82 -10.29 -16.06
CA ARG A 128 7.56 -9.68 -17.36
C ARG A 128 6.07 -9.63 -17.67
N ARG A 129 5.35 -10.77 -17.56
CA ARG A 129 3.89 -10.81 -17.75
C ARG A 129 3.15 -9.84 -16.84
N ALA A 130 3.53 -9.78 -15.56
CA ALA A 130 2.95 -8.82 -14.61
C ALA A 130 3.18 -7.37 -15.04
N CYS A 131 4.40 -7.02 -15.46
CA CYS A 131 4.73 -5.66 -15.93
C CYS A 131 3.98 -5.30 -17.20
N GLU A 132 3.85 -6.22 -18.15
CA GLU A 132 3.08 -6.03 -19.40
C GLU A 132 1.61 -5.76 -19.11
N LEU A 133 0.98 -6.57 -18.22
CA LEU A 133 -0.39 -6.32 -17.79
C LEU A 133 -0.57 -4.95 -17.13
N LEU A 134 0.32 -4.60 -16.20
CA LEU A 134 0.26 -3.34 -15.44
C LEU A 134 0.58 -2.10 -16.30
N ALA A 135 1.36 -2.26 -17.37
CA ALA A 135 1.72 -1.17 -18.28
C ALA A 135 0.70 -0.99 -19.43
N GLY A 136 -0.05 -2.05 -19.77
CA GLY A 136 -0.99 -2.05 -20.87
C GLY A 136 -2.18 -1.11 -20.66
N ASP A 137 -2.67 -1.02 -19.43
CA ASP A 137 -3.74 -0.07 -19.06
C ASP A 137 -3.54 0.40 -17.62
N LEU A 138 -2.96 1.58 -17.48
CA LEU A 138 -2.69 2.20 -16.18
C LEU A 138 -3.96 2.65 -15.45
N ALA A 139 -5.07 2.86 -16.15
CA ALA A 139 -6.35 3.24 -15.54
C ALA A 139 -7.09 2.04 -14.95
N ARG A 140 -6.75 0.83 -15.36
CA ARG A 140 -7.40 -0.39 -14.90
C ARG A 140 -7.25 -0.60 -13.40
N ASN A 141 -8.37 -0.88 -12.73
CA ASN A 141 -8.40 -1.12 -11.28
C ASN A 141 -8.19 -2.61 -10.96
N LEU A 142 -6.95 -3.08 -11.14
CA LEU A 142 -6.53 -4.45 -10.89
C LEU A 142 -6.34 -4.71 -9.39
N THR A 143 -6.60 -5.96 -8.98
CA THR A 143 -6.21 -6.49 -7.66
C THR A 143 -4.82 -7.15 -7.70
N LEU A 144 -4.23 -7.39 -6.55
CA LEU A 144 -2.98 -8.17 -6.47
C LEU A 144 -3.19 -9.62 -6.95
N VAL A 145 -4.40 -10.17 -6.72
CA VAL A 145 -4.80 -11.50 -7.20
C VAL A 145 -4.83 -11.56 -8.72
N ASP A 146 -5.44 -10.57 -9.39
CA ASP A 146 -5.50 -10.50 -10.86
C ASP A 146 -4.11 -10.50 -11.48
N VAL A 147 -3.20 -9.69 -10.93
CA VAL A 147 -1.83 -9.59 -11.43
C VAL A 147 -1.04 -10.87 -11.19
N ALA A 148 -1.21 -11.50 -10.04
CA ALA A 148 -0.56 -12.76 -9.69
C ALA A 148 -1.05 -13.90 -10.59
N ALA A 149 -2.36 -14.01 -10.81
CA ALA A 149 -2.97 -14.99 -11.70
C ALA A 149 -2.48 -14.84 -13.15
N ALA A 150 -2.48 -13.62 -13.69
CA ALA A 150 -1.95 -13.34 -15.04
C ALA A 150 -0.46 -13.64 -15.17
N ALA A 151 0.30 -13.46 -14.10
CA ALA A 151 1.72 -13.80 -14.05
C ALA A 151 1.96 -15.32 -13.86
N GLY A 152 0.95 -16.11 -13.48
CA GLY A 152 1.07 -17.53 -13.18
C GLY A 152 1.87 -17.82 -11.91
N VAL A 153 1.73 -16.97 -10.89
CA VAL A 153 2.43 -17.10 -9.60
C VAL A 153 1.52 -16.71 -8.44
N SER A 154 1.90 -17.08 -7.22
CA SER A 154 1.20 -16.61 -6.02
C SER A 154 1.45 -15.12 -5.75
N ARG A 155 0.56 -14.48 -4.96
CA ARG A 155 0.70 -13.09 -4.50
C ARG A 155 2.03 -12.87 -3.78
N HIS A 156 2.44 -13.83 -2.96
CA HIS A 156 3.70 -13.79 -2.22
C HIS A 156 4.91 -13.77 -3.16
N ARG A 157 4.97 -14.71 -4.12
CA ARG A 157 6.04 -14.75 -5.12
C ARG A 157 6.05 -13.49 -5.97
N LEU A 158 4.90 -13.00 -6.42
CA LEU A 158 4.80 -11.76 -7.20
C LEU A 158 5.41 -10.57 -6.44
N THR A 159 4.99 -10.36 -5.19
CA THR A 159 5.48 -9.25 -4.36
C THR A 159 6.99 -9.35 -4.13
N ARG A 160 7.52 -10.57 -3.90
CA ARG A 160 8.97 -10.80 -3.79
C ARG A 160 9.71 -10.51 -5.08
N LEU A 161 9.18 -10.89 -6.24
CA LEU A 161 9.77 -10.60 -7.54
C LEU A 161 9.86 -9.08 -7.79
N PHE A 162 8.80 -8.33 -7.53
CA PHE A 162 8.82 -6.86 -7.67
C PHE A 162 9.84 -6.22 -6.74
N ARG A 163 9.91 -6.65 -5.47
CA ARG A 163 10.91 -6.14 -4.52
C ARG A 163 12.34 -6.51 -4.93
N ALA A 164 12.57 -7.73 -5.38
CA ALA A 164 13.89 -8.16 -5.83
C ALA A 164 14.34 -7.43 -7.11
N ALA A 165 13.42 -7.19 -8.05
CA ALA A 165 13.74 -6.57 -9.33
C ALA A 165 13.86 -5.03 -9.26
N PHE A 166 12.96 -4.39 -8.52
CA PHE A 166 12.77 -2.93 -8.55
C PHE A 166 12.99 -2.26 -7.18
N GLY A 167 13.12 -3.02 -6.10
CA GLY A 167 13.15 -2.50 -4.73
C GLY A 167 11.78 -2.00 -4.24
N LEU A 168 10.72 -2.18 -5.03
CA LEU A 168 9.39 -1.62 -4.80
C LEU A 168 8.32 -2.71 -4.91
N PRO A 169 7.24 -2.62 -4.15
CA PRO A 169 6.09 -3.50 -4.32
C PRO A 169 5.27 -3.14 -5.56
N PRO A 170 4.37 -4.04 -6.06
CA PRO A 170 3.61 -3.85 -7.29
C PRO A 170 2.87 -2.51 -7.39
N HIS A 171 2.15 -2.10 -6.34
CA HIS A 171 1.41 -0.84 -6.36
C HIS A 171 2.31 0.39 -6.53
N ARG A 172 3.50 0.39 -5.91
CA ARG A 172 4.47 1.48 -6.05
C ARG A 172 5.07 1.54 -7.45
N PHE A 173 5.26 0.38 -8.08
CA PHE A 173 5.67 0.30 -9.48
C PHE A 173 4.62 0.95 -10.39
N VAL A 174 3.33 0.58 -10.24
CA VAL A 174 2.23 1.19 -11.01
C VAL A 174 2.16 2.69 -10.76
N LEU A 175 2.24 3.14 -9.51
CA LEU A 175 2.25 4.55 -9.16
C LEU A 175 3.35 5.32 -9.89
N ALA A 176 4.56 4.78 -9.94
CA ALA A 176 5.67 5.40 -10.66
C ALA A 176 5.38 5.50 -12.18
N GLN A 177 4.76 4.48 -12.78
CA GLN A 177 4.35 4.52 -14.19
C GLN A 177 3.24 5.55 -14.43
N ARG A 178 2.25 5.64 -13.55
CA ARG A 178 1.17 6.66 -13.61
C ARG A 178 1.72 8.08 -13.52
N VAL A 179 2.65 8.35 -12.59
CA VAL A 179 3.31 9.67 -12.50
C VAL A 179 4.10 10.00 -13.76
N ARG A 180 4.81 9.03 -14.34
CA ARG A 180 5.52 9.22 -15.61
C ARG A 180 4.56 9.51 -16.77
N ALA A 181 3.44 8.80 -16.84
CA ALA A 181 2.41 9.05 -17.85
C ALA A 181 1.77 10.43 -17.65
N ALA A 182 1.44 10.79 -16.41
CA ALA A 182 0.90 12.10 -16.07
C ALA A 182 1.85 13.23 -16.50
N ARG A 183 3.16 13.09 -16.25
CA ARG A 183 4.15 14.05 -16.68
C ARG A 183 4.11 14.26 -18.19
N ARG A 184 4.12 13.18 -18.99
CA ARG A 184 4.05 13.27 -20.47
C ARG A 184 2.77 13.95 -20.98
N LEU A 185 1.63 13.73 -20.31
CA LEU A 185 0.38 14.37 -20.68
C LEU A 185 0.38 15.87 -20.33
N LEU A 186 0.95 16.24 -19.19
CA LEU A 186 1.14 17.66 -18.81
C LEU A 186 2.07 18.38 -19.77
N GLU A 187 3.14 17.73 -20.23
CA GLU A 187 4.07 18.23 -21.28
C GLU A 187 3.34 18.49 -22.63
N ARG A 188 2.27 17.75 -22.89
CA ARG A 188 1.40 17.94 -24.06
C ARG A 188 0.30 18.97 -23.84
N GLY A 189 0.25 19.63 -22.68
CA GLY A 189 -0.71 20.68 -22.37
C GLY A 189 -2.07 20.16 -21.87
N ILE A 190 -2.21 18.87 -21.59
CA ILE A 190 -3.45 18.29 -21.06
C ILE A 190 -3.68 18.81 -19.61
N ALA A 191 -4.92 19.20 -19.32
CA ALA A 191 -5.29 19.75 -18.02
C ALA A 191 -5.14 18.70 -16.88
N PRO A 192 -4.69 19.10 -15.66
CA PRO A 192 -4.45 18.18 -14.56
C PRO A 192 -5.63 17.28 -14.17
N GLY A 193 -6.86 17.76 -14.28
CA GLY A 193 -8.07 16.96 -14.01
C GLY A 193 -8.23 15.82 -15.01
N GLU A 194 -8.05 16.09 -16.30
CA GLU A 194 -8.10 15.09 -17.37
C GLU A 194 -6.91 14.13 -17.29
N VAL A 195 -5.72 14.63 -16.95
CA VAL A 195 -4.53 13.81 -16.70
C VAL A 195 -4.79 12.78 -15.59
N ALA A 196 -5.48 13.18 -14.50
CA ALA A 196 -5.80 12.25 -13.42
C ALA A 196 -6.65 11.07 -13.92
N GLN A 197 -7.68 11.35 -14.73
CA GLN A 197 -8.55 10.32 -15.31
C GLN A 197 -7.80 9.40 -16.26
N GLN A 198 -7.05 9.96 -17.22
CA GLN A 198 -6.34 9.19 -18.23
C GLN A 198 -5.21 8.32 -17.66
N THR A 199 -4.64 8.70 -16.51
CA THR A 199 -3.54 7.97 -15.89
C THR A 199 -3.97 7.08 -14.72
N GLY A 200 -5.29 6.98 -14.46
CA GLY A 200 -5.87 6.08 -13.45
C GLY A 200 -5.68 6.55 -12.01
N PHE A 201 -5.47 7.84 -11.77
CA PHE A 201 -5.62 8.39 -10.43
C PHE A 201 -7.09 8.47 -10.06
N PHE A 202 -7.40 8.32 -8.77
CA PHE A 202 -8.77 8.33 -8.28
C PHE A 202 -9.45 9.68 -8.57
N ASP A 203 -8.73 10.78 -8.33
CA ASP A 203 -9.12 12.15 -8.59
C ASP A 203 -7.88 13.06 -8.77
N GLN A 204 -8.13 14.33 -9.05
CA GLN A 204 -7.07 15.34 -9.19
C GLN A 204 -6.26 15.54 -7.89
N SER A 205 -6.88 15.43 -6.72
CA SER A 205 -6.20 15.55 -5.42
C SER A 205 -5.25 14.40 -5.18
N HIS A 206 -5.63 13.19 -5.59
CA HIS A 206 -4.80 12.00 -5.56
C HIS A 206 -3.58 12.14 -6.49
N LEU A 207 -3.79 12.58 -7.74
CA LEU A 207 -2.69 12.93 -8.65
C LEU A 207 -1.76 13.98 -8.03
N HIS A 208 -2.30 15.09 -7.53
CA HIS A 208 -1.55 16.19 -6.93
C HIS A 208 -0.61 15.69 -5.84
N ARG A 209 -1.12 14.94 -4.87
CA ARG A 209 -0.35 14.41 -3.74
C ARG A 209 0.80 13.51 -4.19
N HIS A 210 0.54 12.58 -5.11
CA HIS A 210 1.55 11.63 -5.58
C HIS A 210 2.56 12.25 -6.54
N PHE A 211 2.11 13.12 -7.42
CA PHE A 211 2.96 13.85 -8.36
C PHE A 211 3.92 14.78 -7.61
N THR A 212 3.39 15.60 -6.67
CA THR A 212 4.20 16.50 -5.86
C THR A 212 5.24 15.75 -5.05
N ARG A 213 4.87 14.62 -4.44
CA ARG A 213 5.81 13.79 -3.67
C ARG A 213 6.92 13.21 -4.54
N THR A 214 6.65 12.94 -5.82
CA THR A 214 7.61 12.27 -6.72
C THR A 214 8.46 13.28 -7.51
N ILE A 215 7.86 14.38 -7.96
CA ILE A 215 8.48 15.38 -8.84
C ILE A 215 8.98 16.60 -8.05
N GLY A 216 8.45 16.85 -6.85
CA GLY A 216 8.82 18.00 -6.02
C GLY A 216 7.96 19.24 -6.24
N MET A 217 7.09 19.28 -7.27
CA MET A 217 6.18 20.37 -7.56
C MET A 217 4.79 19.87 -7.93
N THR A 218 3.78 20.74 -7.86
CA THR A 218 2.41 20.38 -8.20
C THR A 218 2.22 20.18 -9.70
N PRO A 219 1.24 19.36 -10.17
CA PRO A 219 0.95 19.21 -11.60
C PRO A 219 0.67 20.53 -12.31
N GLY A 220 -0.06 21.45 -11.64
CA GLY A 220 -0.36 22.78 -12.17
C GLY A 220 0.87 23.67 -12.31
N ALA A 221 1.76 23.68 -11.30
CA ALA A 221 3.02 24.43 -11.36
C ALA A 221 3.95 23.85 -12.44
N TYR A 222 4.02 22.52 -12.57
CA TYR A 222 4.76 21.84 -13.61
C TYR A 222 4.29 22.25 -15.02
N ALA A 223 2.97 22.20 -15.27
CA ALA A 223 2.37 22.62 -16.54
C ALA A 223 2.55 24.13 -16.82
N ALA A 224 2.56 24.98 -15.80
CA ALA A 224 2.80 26.42 -15.96
C ALA A 224 4.25 26.71 -16.35
N ALA A 225 5.23 26.08 -15.68
CA ALA A 225 6.65 26.23 -15.99
C ALA A 225 6.95 25.87 -17.46
N LEU A 226 6.39 24.77 -17.96
CA LEU A 226 6.56 24.37 -19.37
C LEU A 226 6.01 25.40 -20.37
N ARG A 227 4.91 26.08 -20.03
CA ARG A 227 4.35 27.14 -20.91
C ARG A 227 5.22 28.38 -20.94
N SER A 228 5.81 28.78 -19.82
CA SER A 228 6.75 29.89 -19.73
C SER A 228 7.99 29.65 -20.57
N ASP A 229 8.61 28.48 -20.45
CA ASP A 229 9.79 28.10 -21.23
C ASP A 229 9.54 28.15 -22.75
N VAL A 230 8.35 27.73 -23.20
CA VAL A 230 7.95 27.78 -24.62
C VAL A 230 7.73 29.21 -25.12
N GLN A 231 7.19 30.10 -24.28
CA GLN A 231 6.99 31.52 -24.62
C GLN A 231 8.34 32.24 -24.73
N ASP A 232 9.24 32.02 -23.79
CA ASP A 232 10.58 32.63 -23.79
C ASP A 232 11.42 32.17 -25.00
N ALA A 233 11.33 30.87 -25.34
CA ALA A 233 11.99 30.34 -26.54
C ALA A 233 11.49 30.95 -27.85
N ARG A 234 10.23 31.32 -27.94
CA ARG A 234 9.65 32.00 -29.11
C ARG A 234 9.99 33.47 -29.18
N ALA A 235 10.07 34.14 -28.03
CA ALA A 235 10.45 35.57 -27.95
C ALA A 235 11.93 35.80 -28.25
N GLY A 236 12.81 34.85 -28.00
CA GLY A 236 14.24 34.93 -28.28
C GLY A 236 14.63 34.56 -29.73
N SER A 237 13.67 34.13 -30.55
CA SER A 237 13.90 33.73 -31.97
C SER A 237 13.37 34.76 -32.97
N SER A 238 12.93 35.94 -32.51
CA SER A 238 12.52 37.10 -33.32
C SER A 238 13.55 38.21 -33.20
#